data_173512f41f7956d57dfa8872bf0c529e
#
_entry.id   173512f41f7956d57dfa8872bf0c529e
#
_cell.length_a   1.000
_cell.length_b   1.000
_cell.length_c   1.000
_cell.angle_alpha   90.00
_cell.angle_beta   90.00
_cell.angle_gamma   90.00
#
_symmetry.space_group_name_H-M   'P 1'
#
loop_
_entity.id
_entity.type
_entity.pdbx_description
1 polymer ?
#
loop_
_entity_poly.entity_id
_entity_poly.type
_entity_poly.pdbx_seq_one_letter_code
_entity_poly.pdbx_strand_id
1 'polypeptide(L)'
;MTQKQKAKKYLTKLLSEGVEEVKITWEGGNDEGSFYLHVDGKDIDIDWNHKDGAYDLVDYIGDEIGYGSFAGDYNTNGEVIYDVEEGAFVGYDSYEEVQEFTYKFRKPLILTIPKDLWFDTIEVDMSGYDDDIDATVRLSITNGPVVQEHIDFESKSVKAIQKVANQLFDDVDEVRDLWLNDGPIGRDVLSVDKDGNPYHALTEIIYSKYVESDKEIKIQL
;
A
#
# COMPACT_ATOMS: atom_id res chain seq x y z
N MET A 1 -3.47 -26.26 -29.68
CA MET A 1 -2.53 -25.15 -29.87
C MET A 1 -2.45 -24.43 -28.54
N THR A 2 -1.25 -24.20 -28.01
CA THR A 2 -1.09 -23.47 -26.74
C THR A 2 -1.39 -21.98 -26.95
N GLN A 3 -1.64 -21.25 -25.88
CA GLN A 3 -1.86 -19.80 -25.93
C GLN A 3 -0.67 -19.08 -26.60
N LYS A 4 0.56 -19.39 -26.17
CA LYS A 4 1.79 -18.91 -26.83
C LYS A 4 1.80 -19.16 -28.36
N GLN A 5 1.41 -20.35 -28.81
CA GLN A 5 1.36 -20.68 -30.24
C GLN A 5 0.32 -19.86 -30.99
N LYS A 6 -0.80 -19.53 -30.37
CA LYS A 6 -1.84 -18.70 -30.98
C LYS A 6 -1.39 -17.23 -31.02
N ALA A 7 -0.82 -16.70 -29.94
CA ALA A 7 -0.22 -15.36 -29.88
C ALA A 7 0.83 -15.19 -30.99
N LYS A 8 1.77 -16.13 -31.07
CA LYS A 8 2.81 -16.15 -32.12
C LYS A 8 2.23 -16.18 -33.54
N LYS A 9 1.18 -16.97 -33.77
CA LYS A 9 0.52 -17.04 -35.09
C LYS A 9 -0.08 -15.69 -35.46
N TYR A 10 -0.74 -15.01 -34.53
CA TYR A 10 -1.34 -13.70 -34.79
C TYR A 10 -0.27 -12.64 -35.08
N LEU A 11 0.78 -12.57 -34.24
CA LEU A 11 1.91 -11.66 -34.47
C LEU A 11 2.58 -11.91 -35.83
N THR A 12 2.82 -13.18 -36.17
CA THR A 12 3.40 -13.53 -37.48
C THR A 12 2.52 -13.07 -38.68
N LYS A 13 1.20 -13.14 -38.49
CA LYS A 13 0.25 -12.62 -39.48
C LYS A 13 0.41 -11.12 -39.66
N LEU A 14 0.41 -10.34 -38.57
CA LEU A 14 0.58 -8.88 -38.60
C LEU A 14 1.89 -8.48 -39.30
N LEU A 15 3.00 -9.10 -38.95
CA LEU A 15 4.31 -8.85 -39.59
C LEU A 15 4.31 -9.20 -41.07
N SER A 16 3.62 -10.28 -41.47
CA SER A 16 3.49 -10.67 -42.90
C SER A 16 2.61 -9.73 -43.70
N GLU A 17 1.74 -8.97 -43.06
CA GLU A 17 0.89 -7.93 -43.65
C GLU A 17 1.61 -6.58 -43.75
N GLY A 18 2.87 -6.49 -43.28
CA GLY A 18 3.71 -5.31 -43.38
C GLY A 18 3.56 -4.34 -42.20
N VAL A 19 3.03 -4.83 -41.06
CA VAL A 19 2.98 -4.06 -39.80
C VAL A 19 4.39 -3.81 -39.29
N GLU A 20 4.72 -2.56 -39.01
CA GLU A 20 6.05 -2.13 -38.55
C GLU A 20 6.13 -2.08 -37.01
N GLU A 21 5.02 -1.76 -36.31
CA GLU A 21 4.98 -1.67 -34.85
C GLU A 21 3.80 -2.46 -34.27
N VAL A 22 4.08 -3.30 -33.30
CA VAL A 22 3.08 -3.94 -32.45
C VAL A 22 3.42 -3.62 -31.00
N LYS A 23 2.55 -2.84 -30.34
CA LYS A 23 2.70 -2.39 -28.97
C LYS A 23 1.53 -2.85 -28.13
N ILE A 24 1.81 -3.26 -26.88
CA ILE A 24 0.80 -3.54 -25.87
C ILE A 24 1.08 -2.63 -24.69
N THR A 25 0.05 -1.95 -24.23
CA THR A 25 0.08 -1.13 -23.01
C THR A 25 -0.90 -1.68 -21.99
N TRP A 26 -0.67 -1.36 -20.73
CA TRP A 26 -1.60 -1.69 -19.65
C TRP A 26 -1.61 -0.58 -18.61
N GLU A 27 -2.71 -0.53 -17.91
CA GLU A 27 -2.91 0.27 -16.70
C GLU A 27 -3.86 -0.47 -15.79
N GLY A 28 -3.64 -0.42 -14.49
CA GLY A 28 -4.55 -1.06 -13.55
C GLY A 28 -4.00 -1.09 -12.13
N GLY A 29 -4.82 -1.67 -11.26
CA GLY A 29 -4.59 -1.81 -9.83
C GLY A 29 -5.90 -1.72 -9.07
N ASN A 30 -5.91 -2.04 -7.78
CA ASN A 30 -7.10 -1.97 -6.94
C ASN A 30 -8.30 -2.73 -7.52
N ASP A 31 -8.06 -3.95 -8.04
CA ASP A 31 -9.03 -4.87 -8.65
C ASP A 31 -9.59 -4.45 -10.01
N GLU A 32 -9.07 -3.39 -10.63
CA GLU A 32 -9.48 -2.93 -11.95
C GLU A 32 -8.26 -2.68 -12.85
N GLY A 33 -8.38 -2.99 -14.13
CA GLY A 33 -7.33 -2.71 -15.09
C GLY A 33 -7.63 -3.22 -16.50
N SER A 34 -6.82 -2.78 -17.46
CA SER A 34 -7.00 -3.10 -18.88
C SER A 34 -5.67 -3.22 -19.61
N PHE A 35 -5.66 -4.08 -20.62
CA PHE A 35 -4.62 -4.17 -21.62
C PHE A 35 -5.12 -3.63 -22.95
N TYR A 36 -4.25 -2.94 -23.68
CA TYR A 36 -4.56 -2.34 -24.97
C TYR A 36 -3.53 -2.81 -26.02
N LEU A 37 -4.01 -3.14 -27.21
CA LEU A 37 -3.18 -3.49 -28.35
C LEU A 37 -3.14 -2.34 -29.35
N HIS A 38 -1.95 -1.91 -29.73
CA HIS A 38 -1.72 -0.89 -30.75
C HIS A 38 -0.94 -1.51 -31.91
N VAL A 39 -1.39 -1.26 -33.13
CA VAL A 39 -0.73 -1.71 -34.36
C VAL A 39 -0.51 -0.50 -35.25
N ASP A 40 0.75 -0.19 -35.59
CA ASP A 40 1.15 1.02 -36.34
C ASP A 40 0.49 2.30 -35.76
N GLY A 41 0.51 2.43 -34.42
CA GLY A 41 -0.06 3.56 -33.68
C GLY A 41 -1.59 3.63 -33.66
N LYS A 42 -2.30 2.58 -34.07
CA LYS A 42 -3.77 2.50 -34.02
C LYS A 42 -4.21 1.50 -32.98
N ASP A 43 -5.21 1.90 -32.19
CA ASP A 43 -5.84 1.01 -31.23
C ASP A 43 -6.61 -0.10 -31.94
N ILE A 44 -6.39 -1.32 -31.50
CA ILE A 44 -7.10 -2.50 -32.02
C ILE A 44 -8.15 -2.89 -30.98
N ASP A 45 -9.39 -2.93 -31.42
CA ASP A 45 -10.48 -3.43 -30.58
C ASP A 45 -10.33 -4.94 -30.34
N ILE A 46 -10.31 -5.33 -29.08
CA ILE A 46 -10.13 -6.72 -28.66
C ILE A 46 -11.50 -7.30 -28.34
N ASP A 47 -11.92 -8.29 -29.14
CA ASP A 47 -13.17 -9.00 -28.84
C ASP A 47 -12.96 -10.07 -27.75
N TRP A 48 -13.14 -9.65 -26.51
CA TRP A 48 -13.02 -10.51 -25.33
C TRP A 48 -14.00 -11.70 -25.32
N ASN A 49 -15.11 -11.61 -26.07
CA ASN A 49 -16.12 -12.66 -26.14
C ASN A 49 -15.77 -13.74 -27.19
N HIS A 50 -15.18 -13.35 -28.29
CA HIS A 50 -14.89 -14.26 -29.41
C HIS A 50 -13.46 -14.81 -29.42
N LYS A 51 -12.60 -14.29 -28.54
CA LYS A 51 -11.22 -14.76 -28.38
C LYS A 51 -10.48 -14.90 -29.71
N ASP A 52 -10.46 -13.83 -30.46
CA ASP A 52 -9.73 -13.74 -31.73
C ASP A 52 -8.20 -13.72 -31.52
N GLY A 53 -7.44 -13.54 -32.60
CA GLY A 53 -5.99 -13.52 -32.49
C GLY A 53 -5.43 -12.33 -31.71
N ALA A 54 -6.11 -11.18 -31.71
CA ALA A 54 -5.74 -10.03 -30.89
C ALA A 54 -5.88 -10.36 -29.40
N TYR A 55 -7.01 -10.97 -29.02
CA TYR A 55 -7.21 -11.51 -27.68
C TYR A 55 -6.09 -12.48 -27.29
N ASP A 56 -5.82 -13.50 -28.12
CA ASP A 56 -4.79 -14.52 -27.81
C ASP A 56 -3.40 -13.90 -27.57
N LEU A 57 -3.06 -12.81 -28.28
CA LEU A 57 -1.79 -12.10 -28.11
C LEU A 57 -1.76 -11.34 -26.78
N VAL A 58 -2.77 -10.53 -26.52
CA VAL A 58 -2.84 -9.69 -25.31
C VAL A 58 -2.96 -10.54 -24.05
N ASP A 59 -3.79 -11.58 -24.08
CA ASP A 59 -3.98 -12.54 -22.97
C ASP A 59 -2.66 -13.26 -22.62
N TYR A 60 -1.88 -13.68 -23.64
CA TYR A 60 -0.56 -14.28 -23.43
C TYR A 60 0.44 -13.29 -22.78
N ILE A 61 0.49 -12.05 -23.27
CA ILE A 61 1.39 -11.03 -22.73
C ILE A 61 0.98 -10.68 -21.30
N GLY A 62 -0.32 -10.51 -21.03
CA GLY A 62 -0.84 -10.23 -19.70
C GLY A 62 -0.51 -11.33 -18.67
N ASP A 63 -0.62 -12.60 -19.09
CA ASP A 63 -0.23 -13.75 -18.24
C ASP A 63 1.28 -13.76 -17.93
N GLU A 64 2.13 -13.43 -18.90
CA GLU A 64 3.60 -13.39 -18.71
C GLU A 64 4.04 -12.20 -17.83
N ILE A 65 3.34 -11.07 -17.88
CA ILE A 65 3.54 -9.92 -16.99
C ILE A 65 3.11 -10.29 -15.58
N GLY A 66 2.01 -11.04 -15.42
CA GLY A 66 1.60 -11.64 -14.16
C GLY A 66 0.53 -10.85 -13.39
N TYR A 67 -0.07 -9.83 -13.98
CA TYR A 67 -1.10 -9.03 -13.28
C TYR A 67 -2.50 -9.66 -13.29
N GLY A 68 -2.75 -10.63 -14.16
CA GLY A 68 -4.00 -11.40 -14.19
C GLY A 68 -5.25 -10.51 -14.22
N SER A 69 -5.93 -10.41 -13.09
CA SER A 69 -7.15 -9.59 -12.92
C SER A 69 -6.87 -8.20 -12.31
N PHE A 70 -5.63 -7.76 -12.17
CA PHE A 70 -5.22 -6.55 -11.45
C PHE A 70 -5.71 -6.52 -9.99
N ALA A 71 -5.92 -7.71 -9.40
CA ALA A 71 -6.38 -7.83 -8.02
C ALA A 71 -5.24 -7.55 -7.04
N GLY A 72 -5.46 -6.62 -6.13
CA GLY A 72 -4.50 -6.28 -5.08
C GLY A 72 -4.39 -4.77 -4.85
N ASP A 73 -3.70 -4.42 -3.77
CA ASP A 73 -3.49 -3.04 -3.35
C ASP A 73 -2.20 -2.47 -3.97
N TYR A 74 -2.22 -2.30 -5.28
CA TYR A 74 -1.13 -1.75 -6.08
C TYR A 74 -1.68 -0.99 -7.30
N ASN A 75 -0.83 -0.19 -7.92
CA ASN A 75 -1.07 0.39 -9.23
C ASN A 75 0.05 -0.02 -10.18
N THR A 76 -0.26 -0.16 -11.45
CA THR A 76 0.71 -0.47 -12.50
C THR A 76 0.33 0.23 -13.79
N ASN A 77 1.33 0.66 -14.53
CA ASN A 77 1.21 1.06 -15.92
C ASN A 77 2.49 0.70 -16.66
N GLY A 78 2.37 0.30 -17.90
CA GLY A 78 3.53 -0.07 -18.65
C GLY A 78 3.25 -0.28 -20.14
N GLU A 79 4.32 -0.56 -20.85
CA GLU A 79 4.26 -0.88 -22.25
C GLU A 79 5.34 -1.86 -22.68
N VAL A 80 5.03 -2.68 -23.69
CA VAL A 80 5.99 -3.50 -24.41
C VAL A 80 5.78 -3.35 -25.90
N ILE A 81 6.89 -3.27 -26.65
CA ILE A 81 6.91 -3.18 -28.11
C ILE A 81 7.62 -4.42 -28.64
N TYR A 82 7.11 -4.99 -29.72
CA TYR A 82 7.76 -6.13 -30.34
C TYR A 82 9.05 -5.71 -31.07
N ASP A 83 10.17 -6.22 -30.60
CA ASP A 83 11.47 -6.09 -31.25
C ASP A 83 11.71 -7.28 -32.18
N VAL A 84 11.81 -7.01 -33.50
CA VAL A 84 11.99 -8.03 -34.52
C VAL A 84 13.38 -8.67 -34.44
N GLU A 85 14.41 -7.90 -34.04
CA GLU A 85 15.79 -8.40 -33.95
C GLU A 85 15.94 -9.36 -32.77
N GLU A 86 15.29 -9.02 -31.64
CA GLU A 86 15.30 -9.87 -30.47
C GLU A 86 14.27 -11.00 -30.48
N GLY A 87 13.26 -10.90 -31.33
CA GLY A 87 12.13 -11.84 -31.39
C GLY A 87 11.30 -11.85 -30.12
N ALA A 88 11.21 -10.71 -29.42
CA ALA A 88 10.61 -10.57 -28.12
C ALA A 88 9.83 -9.25 -28.01
N PHE A 89 8.85 -9.21 -27.11
CA PHE A 89 8.32 -7.96 -26.61
C PHE A 89 9.27 -7.41 -25.54
N VAL A 90 9.68 -6.15 -25.67
CA VAL A 90 10.56 -5.45 -24.74
C VAL A 90 9.94 -4.12 -24.33
N GLY A 91 10.13 -3.76 -23.09
CA GLY A 91 9.59 -2.52 -22.56
C GLY A 91 9.78 -2.39 -21.06
N TYR A 92 8.88 -1.70 -20.41
CA TYR A 92 8.96 -1.43 -18.99
C TYR A 92 7.57 -1.47 -18.33
N ASP A 93 7.61 -1.65 -17.04
CA ASP A 93 6.47 -1.60 -16.15
C ASP A 93 6.81 -0.67 -14.98
N SER A 94 5.98 0.34 -14.75
CA SER A 94 6.00 1.15 -13.55
C SER A 94 4.99 0.56 -12.58
N TYR A 95 5.49 0.06 -11.46
CA TYR A 95 4.72 -0.65 -10.46
C TYR A 95 4.80 0.10 -9.13
N GLU A 96 3.66 0.31 -8.54
CA GLU A 96 3.51 0.99 -7.27
C GLU A 96 2.72 0.09 -6.31
N GLU A 97 3.28 -0.20 -5.15
CA GLU A 97 2.63 -1.01 -4.13
C GLU A 97 2.64 -0.33 -2.77
N VAL A 98 1.69 -0.70 -1.93
CA VAL A 98 1.66 -0.24 -0.54
C VAL A 98 2.66 -1.03 0.29
N GLN A 99 3.58 -0.34 0.93
CA GLN A 99 4.55 -0.94 1.84
C GLN A 99 4.43 -0.36 3.25
N GLU A 100 4.65 -1.20 4.26
CA GLU A 100 4.64 -0.81 5.66
C GLU A 100 6.03 -0.41 6.14
N PHE A 101 6.07 0.65 6.94
CA PHE A 101 7.28 1.21 7.53
C PHE A 101 7.07 1.48 9.02
N THR A 102 8.19 1.59 9.75
CA THR A 102 8.18 2.00 11.14
C THR A 102 8.82 3.38 11.29
N TYR A 103 8.05 4.34 11.78
CA TYR A 103 8.56 5.66 12.16
C TYR A 103 8.96 5.64 13.63
N LYS A 104 10.27 5.76 13.91
CA LYS A 104 10.81 5.80 15.27
C LYS A 104 10.92 7.23 15.76
N PHE A 105 10.32 7.50 16.90
CA PHE A 105 10.42 8.83 17.50
C PHE A 105 11.86 9.14 17.92
N ARG A 106 12.31 10.37 17.68
CA ARG A 106 13.62 10.85 18.14
C ARG A 106 13.74 10.79 19.67
N LYS A 107 12.63 10.95 20.36
CA LYS A 107 12.49 10.76 21.80
C LYS A 107 11.14 10.10 22.07
N PRO A 108 11.09 9.11 22.97
CA PRO A 108 9.82 8.50 23.36
C PRO A 108 8.80 9.54 23.78
N LEU A 109 7.56 9.39 23.36
CA LEU A 109 6.44 10.12 23.91
C LEU A 109 6.05 9.47 25.24
N ILE A 110 6.23 10.19 26.34
CA ILE A 110 5.94 9.69 27.67
C ILE A 110 4.56 10.14 28.11
N LEU A 111 3.66 9.21 28.32
CA LEU A 111 2.33 9.42 28.87
C LEU A 111 2.38 9.12 30.37
N THR A 112 2.70 10.12 31.20
CA THR A 112 2.82 9.98 32.66
C THR A 112 1.44 10.09 33.29
N ILE A 113 1.02 9.05 34.02
CA ILE A 113 -0.26 8.97 34.70
C ILE A 113 -0.05 9.40 36.17
N PRO A 114 -0.87 10.31 36.74
CA PRO A 114 -0.75 10.68 38.15
C PRO A 114 -0.79 9.43 39.04
N LYS A 115 0.13 9.32 39.99
CA LYS A 115 0.24 8.13 40.85
C LYS A 115 -1.00 7.83 41.71
N ASP A 116 -1.72 8.90 42.06
CA ASP A 116 -2.94 8.81 42.89
C ASP A 116 -4.19 8.47 42.03
N LEU A 117 -4.04 8.45 40.71
CA LEU A 117 -5.10 8.06 39.77
C LEU A 117 -5.15 6.55 39.65
N TRP A 118 -6.22 5.94 40.12
CA TRP A 118 -6.41 4.50 40.05
C TRP A 118 -6.92 4.09 38.65
N PHE A 119 -6.33 3.04 38.08
CA PHE A 119 -6.79 2.37 36.90
C PHE A 119 -6.24 0.92 36.86
N ASP A 120 -6.86 0.05 36.11
CA ASP A 120 -6.43 -1.35 35.91
C ASP A 120 -5.52 -1.48 34.68
N THR A 121 -5.94 -0.92 33.55
CA THR A 121 -5.17 -0.93 32.31
C THR A 121 -5.21 0.42 31.60
N ILE A 122 -4.17 0.67 30.80
CA ILE A 122 -4.15 1.73 29.78
C ILE A 122 -4.16 1.07 28.40
N GLU A 123 -4.94 1.61 27.50
CA GLU A 123 -5.01 1.23 26.10
C GLU A 123 -4.77 2.47 25.23
N VAL A 124 -3.95 2.34 24.21
CA VAL A 124 -3.62 3.43 23.30
C VAL A 124 -3.81 2.93 21.89
N ASP A 125 -4.74 3.53 21.18
CA ASP A 125 -5.00 3.26 19.78
C ASP A 125 -4.87 4.54 18.96
N MET A 126 -4.42 4.39 17.74
CA MET A 126 -4.37 5.45 16.76
C MET A 126 -4.53 4.87 15.37
N SER A 127 -5.29 5.54 14.56
CA SER A 127 -5.37 5.32 13.11
C SER A 127 -5.42 6.66 12.39
N GLY A 128 -4.93 6.70 11.17
CA GLY A 128 -4.99 7.89 10.34
C GLY A 128 -4.95 7.51 8.87
N TYR A 129 -5.63 8.31 8.06
CA TYR A 129 -5.65 8.21 6.63
C TYR A 129 -5.57 9.63 6.06
N ASP A 130 -4.66 9.84 5.12
CA ASP A 130 -4.28 11.17 4.67
C ASP A 130 -3.87 12.05 5.88
N ASP A 131 -4.46 13.21 6.07
CA ASP A 131 -4.15 14.13 7.18
C ASP A 131 -5.12 14.00 8.37
N ASP A 132 -6.03 13.01 8.36
CA ASP A 132 -7.01 12.82 9.43
C ASP A 132 -6.53 11.75 10.42
N ILE A 133 -6.36 12.15 11.67
CA ILE A 133 -5.82 11.30 12.74
C ILE A 133 -6.87 11.12 13.82
N ASP A 134 -7.33 9.89 13.97
CA ASP A 134 -8.12 9.46 15.12
C ASP A 134 -7.21 8.76 16.14
N ALA A 135 -7.18 9.27 17.35
CA ALA A 135 -6.39 8.72 18.43
C ALA A 135 -7.25 8.56 19.67
N THR A 136 -7.11 7.45 20.36
CA THR A 136 -7.79 7.20 21.63
C THR A 136 -6.80 6.75 22.69
N VAL A 137 -6.99 7.25 23.89
CA VAL A 137 -6.31 6.77 25.10
C VAL A 137 -7.40 6.50 26.14
N ARG A 138 -7.42 5.29 26.68
CA ARG A 138 -8.42 4.86 27.65
C ARG A 138 -7.77 4.28 28.88
N LEU A 139 -8.24 4.73 30.06
CA LEU A 139 -7.94 4.08 31.32
C LEU A 139 -9.15 3.23 31.72
N SER A 140 -8.98 1.92 31.81
CA SER A 140 -10.03 1.02 32.24
C SER A 140 -10.02 0.88 33.76
N ILE A 141 -11.21 0.92 34.37
CA ILE A 141 -11.42 0.85 35.83
C ILE A 141 -12.48 -0.20 36.08
N THR A 142 -12.10 -1.32 36.71
CA THR A 142 -13.06 -2.40 37.05
C THR A 142 -13.83 -2.07 38.33
N ASN A 143 -13.17 -1.45 39.33
CA ASN A 143 -13.75 -1.18 40.63
C ASN A 143 -13.46 0.28 41.06
N GLY A 144 -14.38 1.18 40.78
CA GLY A 144 -14.26 2.58 41.19
C GLY A 144 -14.97 3.54 40.22
N PRO A 145 -15.19 4.77 40.64
CA PRO A 145 -15.77 5.79 39.78
C PRO A 145 -14.73 6.34 38.81
N VAL A 146 -15.15 6.65 37.59
CA VAL A 146 -14.39 7.53 36.71
C VAL A 146 -14.48 8.95 37.27
N VAL A 147 -13.33 9.57 37.49
CA VAL A 147 -13.22 10.95 37.97
C VAL A 147 -12.71 11.87 36.90
N GLN A 148 -12.84 13.19 37.09
CA GLN A 148 -12.46 14.17 36.05
C GLN A 148 -10.98 14.05 35.62
N GLU A 149 -10.12 13.68 36.54
CA GLU A 149 -8.69 13.49 36.30
C GLU A 149 -8.38 12.39 35.29
N HIS A 150 -9.23 11.34 35.18
CA HIS A 150 -9.11 10.33 34.11
C HIS A 150 -9.36 10.96 32.75
N ILE A 151 -10.46 11.68 32.60
CA ILE A 151 -10.87 12.35 31.38
C ILE A 151 -9.81 13.38 30.94
N ASP A 152 -9.28 14.14 31.90
CA ASP A 152 -8.24 15.14 31.63
C ASP A 152 -6.94 14.49 31.17
N PHE A 153 -6.54 13.36 31.77
CA PHE A 153 -5.38 12.59 31.35
C PHE A 153 -5.57 12.02 29.92
N GLU A 154 -6.69 11.35 29.65
CA GLU A 154 -7.02 10.77 28.34
C GLU A 154 -6.99 11.85 27.25
N SER A 155 -7.71 12.96 27.47
CA SER A 155 -7.76 14.08 26.51
C SER A 155 -6.40 14.72 26.25
N LYS A 156 -5.56 14.89 27.30
CA LYS A 156 -4.21 15.43 27.16
C LYS A 156 -3.30 14.47 26.39
N SER A 157 -3.43 13.17 26.66
CA SER A 157 -2.65 12.12 26.00
C SER A 157 -2.99 12.00 24.52
N VAL A 158 -4.28 12.03 24.16
CA VAL A 158 -4.75 12.05 22.78
C VAL A 158 -4.12 13.20 21.99
N LYS A 159 -4.16 14.43 22.56
CA LYS A 159 -3.54 15.61 21.91
C LYS A 159 -2.03 15.45 21.71
N ALA A 160 -1.35 14.81 22.67
CA ALA A 160 0.09 14.58 22.56
C ALA A 160 0.41 13.54 21.46
N ILE A 161 -0.38 12.48 21.32
CA ILE A 161 -0.26 11.48 20.26
C ILE A 161 -0.54 12.10 18.91
N GLN A 162 -1.65 12.81 18.74
CA GLN A 162 -1.99 13.52 17.50
C GLN A 162 -0.89 14.47 17.04
N LYS A 163 -0.26 15.19 17.98
CA LYS A 163 0.86 16.06 17.66
C LYS A 163 2.07 15.30 17.09
N VAL A 164 2.35 14.12 17.62
CA VAL A 164 3.47 13.30 17.12
C VAL A 164 3.13 12.66 15.77
N ALA A 165 1.89 12.24 15.59
CA ALA A 165 1.42 11.73 14.32
C ALA A 165 1.46 12.80 13.22
N ASN A 166 1.02 14.03 13.50
CA ASN A 166 1.15 15.16 12.56
C ASN A 166 2.61 15.43 12.19
N GLN A 167 3.56 15.25 13.12
CA GLN A 167 4.98 15.39 12.81
C GLN A 167 5.47 14.30 11.85
N LEU A 168 4.87 13.10 11.86
CA LEU A 168 5.18 12.07 10.89
C LEU A 168 4.79 12.52 9.47
N PHE A 169 3.61 13.11 9.29
CA PHE A 169 3.21 13.67 7.99
C PHE A 169 4.11 14.82 7.51
N ASP A 170 4.68 15.61 8.44
CA ASP A 170 5.66 16.63 8.11
C ASP A 170 7.03 16.05 7.73
N ASP A 171 7.41 14.92 8.31
CA ASP A 171 8.73 14.28 8.14
C ASP A 171 8.77 13.23 7.01
N VAL A 172 7.61 12.71 6.58
CA VAL A 172 7.49 11.63 5.59
C VAL A 172 6.46 11.99 4.54
N ASP A 173 6.90 12.06 3.30
CA ASP A 173 6.03 12.31 2.15
C ASP A 173 5.14 11.09 1.84
N GLU A 174 3.92 11.35 1.37
CA GLU A 174 2.99 10.35 0.83
C GLU A 174 2.61 9.23 1.82
N VAL A 175 2.47 9.57 3.10
CA VAL A 175 1.90 8.64 4.08
C VAL A 175 0.45 8.38 3.70
N ARG A 176 0.11 7.11 3.46
CA ARG A 176 -1.25 6.67 3.16
C ARG A 176 -2.02 6.40 4.43
N ASP A 177 -1.55 5.44 5.21
CA ASP A 177 -2.17 5.04 6.46
C ASP A 177 -1.14 5.06 7.57
N LEU A 178 -1.58 5.36 8.78
CA LEU A 178 -0.78 5.19 9.97
C LEU A 178 -1.60 4.52 11.07
N TRP A 179 -0.92 3.75 11.93
CA TRP A 179 -1.60 3.10 13.05
C TRP A 179 -0.66 2.79 14.19
N LEU A 180 -1.26 2.71 15.36
CA LEU A 180 -0.69 2.24 16.60
C LEU A 180 -1.78 1.47 17.33
N ASN A 181 -1.48 0.28 17.79
CA ASN A 181 -2.35 -0.50 18.63
C ASN A 181 -1.51 -1.10 19.75
N ASP A 182 -1.45 -0.36 20.87
CA ASP A 182 -0.95 -0.87 22.12
C ASP A 182 -2.15 -1.36 22.92
N GLY A 183 -2.47 -2.65 22.79
CA GLY A 183 -3.56 -3.29 23.52
C GLY A 183 -3.48 -3.04 25.04
N PRO A 184 -4.47 -3.47 25.82
CA PRO A 184 -4.58 -3.09 27.21
C PRO A 184 -3.36 -3.53 28.04
N ILE A 185 -2.62 -2.56 28.54
CA ILE A 185 -1.41 -2.74 29.36
C ILE A 185 -1.78 -2.59 30.84
N GLY A 186 -1.52 -3.63 31.63
CA GLY A 186 -1.77 -3.60 33.05
C GLY A 186 -0.91 -2.56 33.79
N ARG A 187 -1.48 -1.94 34.79
CA ARG A 187 -0.77 -0.95 35.63
C ARG A 187 0.52 -1.50 36.26
N ASP A 188 0.51 -2.75 36.65
CA ASP A 188 1.61 -3.45 37.32
C ASP A 188 2.84 -3.70 36.47
N VAL A 189 2.69 -3.62 35.13
CA VAL A 189 3.79 -3.80 34.15
C VAL A 189 4.32 -2.47 33.60
N LEU A 190 3.68 -1.34 33.94
CA LEU A 190 4.15 -0.02 33.51
C LEU A 190 5.43 0.38 34.26
N SER A 191 6.27 1.12 33.53
CA SER A 191 7.42 1.78 34.14
C SER A 191 6.97 2.89 35.12
N VAL A 192 7.81 3.26 36.07
CA VAL A 192 7.57 4.38 36.97
C VAL A 192 8.66 5.43 36.83
N ASP A 193 8.27 6.69 36.92
CA ASP A 193 9.21 7.80 36.91
C ASP A 193 9.88 8.00 38.32
N LYS A 194 10.78 8.99 38.43
CA LYS A 194 11.48 9.31 39.68
C LYS A 194 10.57 9.72 40.82
N ASP A 195 9.35 10.18 40.53
CA ASP A 195 8.36 10.66 41.50
C ASP A 195 7.33 9.56 41.83
N GLY A 196 7.52 8.36 41.26
CA GLY A 196 6.68 7.18 41.45
C GLY A 196 5.39 7.17 40.62
N ASN A 197 5.28 8.02 39.60
CA ASN A 197 4.13 8.00 38.69
C ASN A 197 4.32 6.90 37.63
N PRO A 198 3.31 6.06 37.36
CA PRO A 198 3.35 5.12 36.25
C PRO A 198 3.33 5.88 34.94
N TYR A 199 4.04 5.34 33.93
CA TYR A 199 4.01 5.91 32.61
C TYR A 199 4.04 4.84 31.51
N HIS A 200 3.45 5.17 30.39
CA HIS A 200 3.56 4.45 29.13
C HIS A 200 4.45 5.24 28.18
N ALA A 201 5.34 4.56 27.46
CA ALA A 201 6.27 5.18 26.53
C ALA A 201 6.01 4.67 25.12
N LEU A 202 5.55 5.55 24.25
CA LEU A 202 5.44 5.28 22.82
C LEU A 202 6.77 5.61 22.14
N THR A 203 7.31 4.67 21.38
CA THR A 203 8.62 4.79 20.73
C THR A 203 8.55 4.85 19.22
N GLU A 204 7.47 4.33 18.65
CA GLU A 204 7.30 4.20 17.22
C GLU A 204 5.83 4.16 16.81
N ILE A 205 5.59 4.47 15.53
CA ILE A 205 4.30 4.34 14.84
C ILE A 205 4.54 3.53 13.59
N ILE A 206 3.59 2.69 13.19
CA ILE A 206 3.60 2.00 11.91
C ILE A 206 2.84 2.88 10.91
N TYR A 207 3.35 3.01 9.70
CA TYR A 207 2.69 3.70 8.62
C TYR A 207 2.87 2.96 7.29
N SER A 208 2.00 3.22 6.34
CA SER A 208 2.15 2.74 4.97
C SER A 208 2.25 3.91 3.99
N LYS A 209 2.89 3.64 2.87
CA LYS A 209 2.90 4.54 1.71
C LYS A 209 3.07 3.74 0.43
N TYR A 210 2.73 4.36 -0.69
CA TYR A 210 3.07 3.81 -1.99
C TYR A 210 4.57 3.90 -2.24
N VAL A 211 5.12 2.83 -2.82
CA VAL A 211 6.51 2.74 -3.24
C VAL A 211 6.55 2.36 -4.70
N GLU A 212 7.09 3.27 -5.51
CA GLU A 212 7.28 3.05 -6.93
C GLU A 212 8.49 2.17 -7.20
N SER A 213 8.38 1.32 -8.21
CA SER A 213 9.48 0.54 -8.76
C SER A 213 9.31 0.35 -10.27
N ASP A 214 10.39 0.56 -11.02
CA ASP A 214 10.40 0.30 -12.45
C ASP A 214 11.03 -1.07 -12.72
N LYS A 215 10.44 -1.83 -13.63
CA LYS A 215 10.91 -3.14 -14.04
C LYS A 215 11.01 -3.24 -15.56
N GLU A 216 12.17 -3.64 -16.03
CA GLU A 216 12.32 -4.00 -17.46
C GLU A 216 11.58 -5.30 -17.76
N ILE A 217 10.80 -5.30 -18.82
CA ILE A 217 10.02 -6.45 -19.29
C ILE A 217 10.61 -6.98 -20.60
N LYS A 218 10.81 -8.30 -20.64
CA LYS A 218 11.19 -9.00 -21.86
C LYS A 218 10.45 -10.33 -21.97
N ILE A 219 9.57 -10.46 -22.96
CA ILE A 219 8.70 -11.61 -23.17
C ILE A 219 9.00 -12.25 -24.52
N GLN A 220 9.44 -13.50 -24.51
CA GLN A 220 9.77 -14.30 -25.69
C GLN A 220 8.52 -14.98 -26.27
N LEU A 221 8.29 -14.83 -27.59
CA LEU A 221 7.21 -15.48 -28.33
C LEU A 221 7.68 -16.69 -29.16
#